data_6e8b2caced6dc489ff3004ae2e3047f9
#
_entry.id   6e8b2caced6dc489ff3004ae2e3047f9
#
_cell.length_a   1.000
_cell.length_b   1.000
_cell.length_c   1.000
_cell.angle_alpha   90.00
_cell.angle_beta   90.00
_cell.angle_gamma   90.00
#
_symmetry.space_group_name_H-M   'P 1'
#
loop_
_entity.id
_entity.type
_entity.pdbx_description
1 polymer ?
#
loop_
_entity_poly.entity_id
_entity_poly.type
_entity_poly.pdbx_seq_one_letter_code
_entity_poly.pdbx_strand_id
1 'polypeptide(L)'
;MKKELRKKFIIERNKLSEAYRDYASTKIFSIIENNELFKLAGKVFIYVGFGSEIATIPFIKKWINKKQIFVPKIDNNTMNLVHITSLKELTEGHFGVLEPTSCEYFNGNIDLVVTPSIVFDKNGYRLGYGKGYY
;
A
#
# COMPACT_ATOMS: atom_id res chain seq x y z
N MET A 1 -11.75 -19.11 -11.07
CA MET A 1 -12.65 -18.40 -10.13
C MET A 1 -12.01 -17.17 -9.48
N LYS A 2 -10.86 -17.29 -8.84
CA LYS A 2 -10.19 -16.11 -8.25
C LYS A 2 -9.83 -15.04 -9.29
N LYS A 3 -9.37 -15.45 -10.46
CA LYS A 3 -9.03 -14.54 -11.55
C LYS A 3 -10.24 -13.74 -12.02
N GLU A 4 -11.38 -14.40 -12.12
CA GLU A 4 -12.64 -13.78 -12.54
C GLU A 4 -13.15 -12.81 -11.49
N LEU A 5 -13.03 -13.17 -10.19
CA LEU A 5 -13.40 -12.30 -9.09
C LEU A 5 -12.53 -11.05 -9.05
N ARG A 6 -11.22 -11.20 -9.25
CA ARG A 6 -10.30 -10.07 -9.31
C ARG A 6 -10.71 -9.10 -10.41
N LYS A 7 -10.97 -9.63 -11.60
CA LYS A 7 -11.38 -8.83 -12.76
C LYS A 7 -12.68 -8.08 -12.47
N LYS A 8 -13.67 -8.79 -11.92
CA LYS A 8 -14.97 -8.21 -11.59
C LYS A 8 -14.82 -7.04 -10.61
N PHE A 9 -14.12 -7.23 -9.52
CA PHE A 9 -14.02 -6.22 -8.48
C PHE A 9 -13.09 -5.06 -8.85
N ILE A 10 -12.12 -5.29 -9.71
CA ILE A 10 -11.31 -4.20 -10.26
C ILE A 10 -12.18 -3.32 -11.16
N ILE A 11 -13.03 -3.90 -11.99
CA ILE A 11 -13.97 -3.16 -12.83
C ILE A 11 -14.91 -2.33 -11.96
N GLU A 12 -15.47 -2.94 -10.91
CA GLU A 12 -16.34 -2.23 -9.97
C GLU A 12 -15.62 -1.07 -9.30
N ARG A 13 -14.39 -1.31 -8.83
CA ARG A 13 -13.58 -0.28 -8.21
C ARG A 13 -13.28 0.88 -9.16
N ASN A 14 -13.01 0.58 -10.42
CA ASN A 14 -12.69 1.60 -11.42
C ASN A 14 -13.89 2.51 -11.74
N LYS A 15 -15.10 2.09 -11.39
CA LYS A 15 -16.31 2.89 -11.58
C LYS A 15 -16.50 3.92 -10.48
N LEU A 16 -15.81 3.81 -9.37
CA LEU A 16 -15.91 4.74 -8.26
C LEU A 16 -15.33 6.10 -8.65
N SER A 17 -15.97 7.17 -8.21
CA SER A 17 -15.49 8.52 -8.49
C SER A 17 -14.22 8.81 -7.71
N GLU A 18 -13.39 9.71 -8.23
CA GLU A 18 -12.18 10.16 -7.54
C GLU A 18 -12.53 10.77 -6.19
N ALA A 19 -13.61 11.57 -6.13
CA ALA A 19 -14.06 12.17 -4.87
C ALA A 19 -14.42 11.12 -3.82
N TYR A 20 -15.10 10.05 -4.22
CA TYR A 20 -15.43 8.95 -3.32
C TYR A 20 -14.17 8.23 -2.85
N ARG A 21 -13.22 7.97 -3.75
CA ARG A 21 -11.98 7.29 -3.40
C ARG A 21 -11.15 8.12 -2.42
N ASP A 22 -11.08 9.43 -2.62
CA ASP A 22 -10.37 10.32 -1.70
C ASP A 22 -11.04 10.34 -0.33
N TYR A 23 -12.36 10.40 -0.29
CA TYR A 23 -13.12 10.33 0.96
C TYR A 23 -12.86 9.01 1.69
N ALA A 24 -12.96 7.89 0.97
CA ALA A 24 -12.74 6.57 1.54
C ALA A 24 -11.31 6.41 2.07
N SER A 25 -10.33 6.88 1.30
CA SER A 25 -8.92 6.83 1.70
C SER A 25 -8.68 7.62 2.98
N THR A 26 -9.21 8.83 3.05
CA THR A 26 -9.08 9.69 4.24
C THR A 26 -9.69 9.00 5.46
N LYS A 27 -10.87 8.42 5.31
CA LYS A 27 -11.57 7.77 6.42
C LYS A 27 -10.86 6.51 6.88
N ILE A 28 -10.40 5.68 5.95
CA ILE A 28 -9.68 4.45 6.26
C ILE A 28 -8.40 4.77 7.03
N PHE A 29 -7.62 5.73 6.56
CA PHE A 29 -6.37 6.08 7.22
C PHE A 29 -6.58 6.78 8.54
N SER A 30 -7.68 7.50 8.71
CA SER A 30 -8.05 8.04 10.02
C SER A 30 -8.28 6.91 11.03
N ILE A 31 -8.93 5.83 10.61
CA ILE A 31 -9.15 4.66 11.47
C ILE A 31 -7.81 4.00 11.80
N ILE A 32 -6.93 3.84 10.82
CA ILE A 32 -5.60 3.24 11.03
C ILE A 32 -4.79 4.08 12.02
N GLU A 33 -4.78 5.39 11.86
CA GLU A 33 -4.01 6.30 12.72
C GLU A 33 -4.47 6.26 14.18
N ASN A 34 -5.73 5.94 14.42
CA ASN A 34 -6.28 5.84 15.76
C ASN A 34 -6.15 4.44 16.37
N ASN A 35 -5.62 3.48 15.61
CA ASN A 35 -5.41 2.12 16.10
C ASN A 35 -4.12 2.05 16.92
N GLU A 36 -4.18 1.34 18.06
CA GLU A 36 -3.02 1.22 18.96
C GLU A 36 -1.80 0.58 18.27
N LEU A 37 -2.03 -0.39 17.39
CA LEU A 37 -0.93 -1.04 16.68
C LEU A 37 -0.16 -0.04 15.82
N PHE A 38 -0.87 0.89 15.18
CA PHE A 38 -0.22 1.94 14.41
C PHE A 38 0.49 2.94 15.32
N LYS A 39 -0.14 3.35 16.41
CA LYS A 39 0.45 4.33 17.35
C LYS A 39 1.78 3.83 17.91
N LEU A 40 1.87 2.54 18.21
CA LEU A 40 3.07 1.92 18.77
C LEU A 40 4.12 1.57 17.71
N ALA A 41 3.73 1.46 16.45
CA ALA A 41 4.64 1.05 15.37
C ALA A 41 5.64 2.17 15.07
N GLY A 42 6.92 1.82 15.04
CA GLY A 42 7.99 2.73 14.59
C GLY A 42 8.33 2.50 13.11
N LYS A 43 8.24 1.25 12.66
CA LYS A 43 8.54 0.83 11.29
C LYS A 43 7.28 0.31 10.61
N VAL A 44 6.83 1.02 9.59
CA VAL A 44 5.61 0.71 8.85
C VAL A 44 5.94 0.43 7.40
N PHE A 45 5.54 -0.74 6.92
CA PHE A 45 5.65 -1.11 5.51
C PHE A 45 4.29 -0.91 4.85
N ILE A 46 4.23 -0.09 3.80
CA ILE A 46 2.98 0.27 3.15
C ILE A 46 3.15 0.27 1.63
N TYR A 47 2.13 -0.21 0.94
CA TYR A 47 2.09 -0.15 -0.52
C TYR A 47 1.94 1.29 -1.01
N VAL A 48 2.37 1.55 -2.25
CA VAL A 48 2.13 2.84 -2.89
C VAL A 48 0.92 2.68 -3.82
N GLY A 49 -0.17 3.34 -3.49
CA GLY A 49 -1.43 3.20 -4.21
C GLY A 49 -1.31 3.60 -5.68
N PHE A 50 -1.93 2.81 -6.55
CA PHE A 50 -1.89 2.99 -7.99
C PHE A 50 -3.30 2.88 -8.56
N GLY A 51 -3.62 3.74 -9.53
CA GLY A 51 -4.91 3.69 -10.22
C GLY A 51 -6.09 3.90 -9.28
N SER A 52 -7.00 2.94 -9.25
CA SER A 52 -8.22 3.00 -8.45
C SER A 52 -8.06 2.46 -7.03
N GLU A 53 -6.84 2.13 -6.63
CA GLU A 53 -6.57 1.69 -5.25
C GLU A 53 -6.81 2.80 -4.24
N ILE A 54 -6.99 2.41 -2.97
CA ILE A 54 -7.00 3.38 -1.87
C ILE A 54 -5.68 4.14 -1.90
N ALA A 55 -5.77 5.47 -1.91
CA ALA A 55 -4.60 6.33 -2.05
C ALA A 55 -3.78 6.36 -0.76
N THR A 56 -2.49 6.02 -0.86
CA THR A 56 -1.58 5.98 0.29
C THR A 56 -0.64 7.17 0.35
N ILE A 57 -0.44 7.89 -0.74
CA ILE A 57 0.52 9.00 -0.81
C ILE A 57 0.26 10.08 0.25
N PRO A 58 -0.98 10.57 0.46
CA PRO A 58 -1.22 11.57 1.50
C PRO A 58 -0.86 11.07 2.89
N PHE A 59 -1.14 9.79 3.18
CA PHE A 59 -0.80 9.16 4.45
C PHE A 59 0.72 9.05 4.61
N ILE A 60 1.41 8.59 3.58
CA ILE A 60 2.88 8.49 3.59
C ILE A 60 3.49 9.88 3.82
N LYS A 61 3.01 10.89 3.11
CA LYS A 61 3.49 12.26 3.25
C LYS A 61 3.33 12.77 4.69
N LYS A 62 2.21 12.44 5.33
CA LYS A 62 1.93 12.86 6.70
C LYS A 62 2.89 12.23 7.71
N TRP A 63 3.24 10.96 7.51
CA TRP A 63 3.96 10.19 8.52
C TRP A 63 5.45 9.97 8.23
N ILE A 64 5.93 10.31 7.04
CA ILE A 64 7.30 10.00 6.60
C ILE A 64 8.38 10.60 7.49
N ASN A 65 8.10 11.71 8.16
CA ASN A 65 9.04 12.36 9.09
C ASN A 65 8.80 11.98 10.56
N LYS A 66 7.75 11.20 10.84
CA LYS A 66 7.37 10.83 12.21
C LYS A 66 7.61 9.37 12.51
N LYS A 67 7.59 8.53 11.48
CA LYS A 67 7.81 7.09 11.57
C LYS A 67 8.74 6.68 10.45
N GLN A 68 9.36 5.51 10.59
CA GLN A 68 10.14 4.95 9.49
C GLN A 68 9.18 4.27 8.50
N ILE A 69 9.12 4.81 7.30
CA ILE A 69 8.23 4.31 6.26
C ILE A 69 9.03 3.49 5.26
N PHE A 70 8.57 2.28 5.01
CA PHE A 70 9.13 1.35 4.03
C PHE A 70 8.11 1.12 2.94
N VAL A 71 8.57 1.09 1.69
CA VAL A 71 7.72 0.85 0.54
C VAL A 71 8.28 -0.28 -0.30
N PRO A 72 7.44 -0.96 -1.11
CA PRO A 72 7.90 -2.12 -1.86
C PRO A 72 8.65 -1.73 -3.12
N LYS A 73 9.63 -2.56 -3.45
CA LYS A 73 10.30 -2.53 -4.76
C LYS A 73 10.38 -3.96 -5.27
N ILE A 74 9.86 -4.19 -6.47
CA ILE A 74 9.90 -5.50 -7.11
C ILE A 74 11.19 -5.62 -7.92
N ASP A 75 11.98 -6.64 -7.62
CA ASP A 75 13.23 -6.92 -8.32
C ASP A 75 13.38 -8.44 -8.40
N ASN A 76 13.61 -8.95 -9.61
CA ASN A 76 13.73 -10.40 -9.86
C ASN A 76 12.54 -11.19 -9.30
N ASN A 77 11.33 -10.67 -9.50
CA ASN A 77 10.07 -11.27 -9.02
C ASN A 77 10.00 -11.41 -7.50
N THR A 78 10.80 -10.62 -6.78
CA THR A 78 10.81 -10.58 -5.32
C THR A 78 10.42 -9.19 -4.87
N MET A 79 9.55 -9.13 -3.86
CA MET A 79 9.20 -7.86 -3.22
C MET A 79 10.23 -7.56 -2.13
N ASN A 80 10.89 -6.42 -2.28
CA ASN A 80 11.88 -5.92 -1.33
C ASN A 80 11.33 -4.68 -0.63
N LEU A 81 11.86 -4.41 0.56
CA LEU A 81 11.46 -3.26 1.36
C LEU A 81 12.56 -2.21 1.29
N VAL A 82 12.17 -0.98 1.01
CA VAL A 82 13.09 0.15 0.95
C VAL A 82 12.61 1.24 1.89
N HIS A 83 13.48 1.68 2.79
CA HIS A 83 13.20 2.81 3.67
C HIS A 83 13.30 4.10 2.87
N ILE A 84 12.24 4.90 2.90
CA ILE A 84 12.25 6.21 2.23
C ILE A 84 12.12 7.32 3.27
N THR A 85 12.77 8.43 2.99
CA THR A 85 12.71 9.63 3.85
C THR A 85 12.07 10.81 3.15
N SER A 86 11.80 10.68 1.85
CA SER A 86 11.15 11.71 1.04
C SER A 86 10.39 11.04 -0.10
N LEU A 87 9.24 11.61 -0.46
CA LEU A 87 8.48 11.17 -1.63
C LEU A 87 9.25 11.37 -2.95
N LYS A 88 10.26 12.23 -2.92
CA LYS A 88 11.13 12.46 -4.10
C LYS A 88 11.97 11.24 -4.44
N GLU A 89 12.11 10.29 -3.53
CA GLU A 89 12.84 9.04 -3.77
C GLU A 89 12.03 8.04 -4.59
N LEU A 90 10.76 8.34 -4.88
CA LEU A 90 9.89 7.49 -5.68
C LEU A 90 9.91 7.91 -7.14
N THR A 91 9.94 6.91 -8.02
CA THR A 91 9.88 7.12 -9.47
C THR A 91 8.98 6.06 -10.09
N GLU A 92 8.49 6.33 -11.29
CA GLU A 92 7.62 5.39 -11.99
C GLU A 92 8.40 4.13 -12.34
N GLY A 93 7.90 2.98 -11.87
CA GLY A 93 8.50 1.68 -12.09
C GLY A 93 7.60 0.78 -12.91
N HIS A 94 7.52 -0.49 -12.52
CA HIS A 94 6.73 -1.50 -13.23
C HIS A 94 5.25 -1.11 -13.28
N PHE A 95 4.66 -1.18 -14.48
CA PHE A 95 3.23 -0.92 -14.70
C PHE A 95 2.77 0.48 -14.25
N GLY A 96 3.68 1.46 -14.23
CA GLY A 96 3.35 2.82 -13.82
C GLY A 96 3.24 3.02 -12.32
N VAL A 97 3.51 2.00 -11.52
CA VAL A 97 3.51 2.10 -10.05
C VAL A 97 4.77 2.83 -9.60
N LEU A 98 4.61 3.77 -8.67
CA LEU A 98 5.77 4.45 -8.10
C LEU A 98 6.58 3.50 -7.22
N GLU A 99 7.87 3.48 -7.43
CA GLU A 99 8.81 2.64 -6.69
C GLU A 99 10.00 3.47 -6.21
N PRO A 100 10.66 3.05 -5.11
CA PRO A 100 11.87 3.75 -4.68
C PRO A 100 13.00 3.55 -5.68
N THR A 101 13.85 4.57 -5.84
CA THR A 101 15.02 4.49 -6.72
C THR A 101 16.14 3.69 -6.10
N SER A 102 16.21 3.64 -4.77
CA SER A 102 17.26 2.91 -4.04
C SER A 102 17.10 1.41 -4.17
N CYS A 103 18.23 0.69 -4.16
CA CYS A 103 18.28 -0.76 -4.05
C CYS A 103 18.86 -1.20 -2.70
N GLU A 104 18.85 -0.32 -1.72
CA GLU A 104 19.26 -0.66 -0.35
C GLU A 104 18.08 -1.30 0.36
N TYR A 105 18.02 -2.63 0.30
CA TYR A 105 16.88 -3.39 0.82
C TYR A 105 17.01 -3.62 2.31
N PHE A 106 15.87 -3.43 3.00
CA PHE A 106 15.79 -3.63 4.45
C PHE A 106 15.45 -5.09 4.75
N ASN A 107 16.20 -5.69 5.67
CA ASN A 107 16.02 -7.09 6.06
C ASN A 107 15.62 -7.26 7.53
N GLY A 108 15.34 -6.17 8.24
CA GLY A 108 14.98 -6.24 9.65
C GLY A 108 13.50 -6.47 9.88
N ASN A 109 13.08 -6.28 11.12
CA ASN A 109 11.68 -6.47 11.50
C ASN A 109 10.85 -5.22 11.21
N ILE A 110 9.62 -5.44 10.76
CA ILE A 110 8.63 -4.41 10.53
C ILE A 110 7.57 -4.54 11.63
N ASP A 111 7.11 -3.40 12.15
CA ASP A 111 6.12 -3.39 13.23
C ASP A 111 4.69 -3.50 12.71
N LEU A 112 4.42 -2.94 11.54
CA LEU A 112 3.08 -2.94 10.96
C LEU A 112 3.17 -2.96 9.43
N VAL A 113 2.36 -3.80 8.81
CA VAL A 113 2.25 -3.88 7.34
C VAL A 113 0.86 -3.43 6.93
N VAL A 114 0.79 -2.46 6.02
CA VAL A 114 -0.47 -2.03 5.40
C VAL A 114 -0.50 -2.62 4.00
N THR A 115 -1.33 -3.64 3.81
CA THR A 115 -1.38 -4.40 2.56
C THR A 115 -2.50 -3.93 1.64
N PRO A 116 -2.28 -3.93 0.32
CA PRO A 116 -3.36 -3.68 -0.61
C PRO A 116 -4.26 -4.90 -0.73
N SER A 117 -5.51 -4.66 -1.11
CA SER A 117 -6.46 -5.74 -1.37
C SER A 117 -7.43 -5.28 -2.45
N ILE A 118 -7.85 -6.22 -3.31
CA ILE A 118 -8.91 -5.95 -4.27
C ILE A 118 -10.25 -5.97 -3.55
N VAL A 119 -10.45 -6.99 -2.72
CA VAL A 119 -11.70 -7.20 -1.98
C VAL A 119 -11.41 -8.10 -0.78
N PHE A 120 -12.24 -8.00 0.25
CA PHE A 120 -12.19 -8.92 1.39
C PHE A 120 -13.62 -9.27 1.80
N ASP A 121 -13.77 -10.39 2.50
CA ASP A 121 -15.07 -10.86 2.96
C ASP A 121 -15.33 -10.48 4.42
N LYS A 122 -16.49 -10.87 4.94
CA LYS A 122 -16.90 -10.57 6.31
C LYS A 122 -15.99 -11.21 7.36
N ASN A 123 -15.28 -12.27 6.99
CA ASN A 123 -14.40 -13.00 7.89
C ASN A 123 -12.95 -12.53 7.83
N GLY A 124 -12.68 -11.49 7.06
CA GLY A 124 -11.35 -10.92 6.95
C GLY A 124 -10.44 -11.61 5.93
N TYR A 125 -10.94 -12.56 5.15
CA TYR A 125 -10.17 -13.14 4.06
C TYR A 125 -10.06 -12.13 2.94
N ARG A 126 -8.84 -11.92 2.44
CA ARG A 126 -8.62 -10.95 1.38
C ARG A 126 -8.23 -11.62 0.07
N LEU A 127 -8.64 -10.98 -1.03
CA LEU A 127 -8.24 -11.35 -2.37
C LEU A 127 -7.26 -10.29 -2.88
N GLY A 128 -5.99 -10.64 -2.98
CA GLY A 128 -4.96 -9.75 -3.51
C GLY A 128 -4.81 -9.91 -5.02
N TYR A 129 -3.68 -9.44 -5.55
CA TYR A 129 -3.42 -9.44 -6.99
C TYR A 129 -2.89 -10.77 -7.51
N GLY A 130 -2.69 -11.76 -6.66
CA GLY A 130 -2.32 -13.11 -7.08
C GLY A 130 -0.82 -13.39 -7.14
N LYS A 131 0.01 -12.44 -6.74
CA LYS A 131 1.47 -12.61 -6.76
C LYS A 131 2.05 -13.13 -5.45
N GLY A 132 1.28 -13.07 -4.35
CA GLY A 132 1.72 -13.58 -3.06
C GLY A 132 2.86 -12.79 -2.41
N TYR A 133 3.09 -11.55 -2.81
CA TYR A 133 4.22 -10.75 -2.30
C TYR A 133 4.10 -10.40 -0.82
N TYR A 134 2.89 -10.11 -0.35
CA TYR A 134 2.66 -9.74 1.05
C TYR A 134 2.44 -10.95 1.93
#